data_60e298a34230189ae7d5c001d33da12a
#
_entry.id   60e298a34230189ae7d5c001d33da12a
#
_cell.length_a   1.000
_cell.length_b   1.000
_cell.length_c   1.000
_cell.angle_alpha   90.00
_cell.angle_beta   90.00
_cell.angle_gamma   90.00
#
_symmetry.space_group_name_H-M   'P 1'
#
loop_
_entity.id
_entity.type
_entity.pdbx_description
1 polymer ?
#
loop_
_entity_poly.entity_id
_entity_poly.type
_entity_poly.pdbx_seq_one_letter_code
_entity_poly.pdbx_strand_id
1 'polypeptide(L)'
;PMIELTKDYIENLKSIIEAKDDAKAQEVLHELYPADIAELYQELNLQEAIYLYLLMDGDKAADVLMELDEEDRHKLLKELPNELIAKRFVDNMETDDAVDLMRELDEDTQEEILSHIEDVEQAGDIVDLLKYDEDTAGGLMGTEMIVVNENWSMPKCIDEMRKQAEEMSEIYYVYVVDDDERLKGVLPLQKLIT
;
A
#
# COMPACT_ATOMS: atom_id res chain seq x y z
N PRO A 1 -12.23 -16.61 -7.69
CA PRO A 1 -11.52 -17.75 -8.28
C PRO A 1 -10.26 -17.22 -8.93
N MET A 2 -9.11 -17.74 -8.51
CA MET A 2 -7.81 -17.47 -9.13
C MET A 2 -7.94 -17.71 -10.64
N ILE A 3 -7.64 -16.71 -11.44
CA ILE A 3 -7.68 -16.84 -12.90
C ILE A 3 -6.49 -17.71 -13.29
N GLU A 4 -6.72 -18.74 -14.09
CA GLU A 4 -5.64 -19.57 -14.58
C GLU A 4 -4.89 -18.80 -15.68
N LEU A 5 -3.65 -18.39 -15.40
CA LEU A 5 -2.79 -17.66 -16.31
C LEU A 5 -2.28 -18.56 -17.42
N THR A 6 -3.19 -18.96 -18.32
CA THR A 6 -2.88 -19.81 -19.46
C THR A 6 -2.00 -19.06 -20.47
N LYS A 7 -1.29 -19.82 -21.30
CA LYS A 7 -0.48 -19.24 -22.39
C LYS A 7 -1.31 -18.37 -23.33
N ASP A 8 -2.54 -18.80 -23.66
CA ASP A 8 -3.44 -18.04 -24.51
C ASP A 8 -3.88 -16.72 -23.85
N TYR A 9 -4.08 -16.74 -22.52
CA TYR A 9 -4.39 -15.53 -21.75
C TYR A 9 -3.25 -14.52 -21.78
N ILE A 10 -2.02 -14.98 -21.57
CA ILE A 10 -0.82 -14.14 -21.59
C ILE A 10 -0.58 -13.57 -22.99
N GLU A 11 -0.72 -14.38 -24.06
CA GLU A 11 -0.60 -13.91 -25.46
C GLU A 11 -1.67 -12.86 -25.80
N ASN A 12 -2.90 -13.03 -25.34
CA ASN A 12 -3.97 -12.05 -25.51
C ASN A 12 -3.65 -10.73 -24.79
N LEU A 13 -3.19 -10.80 -23.51
CA LEU A 13 -2.79 -9.61 -22.77
C LEU A 13 -1.64 -8.87 -23.46
N LYS A 14 -0.61 -9.57 -23.91
CA LYS A 14 0.50 -8.96 -24.67
C LYS A 14 0.01 -8.25 -25.94
N SER A 15 -0.96 -8.83 -26.63
CA SER A 15 -1.57 -8.20 -27.81
C SER A 15 -2.32 -6.90 -27.46
N ILE A 16 -2.99 -6.86 -26.31
CA ILE A 16 -3.67 -5.65 -25.78
C ILE A 16 -2.63 -4.57 -25.45
N ILE A 17 -1.52 -4.95 -24.80
CA ILE A 17 -0.43 -4.04 -24.44
C ILE A 17 0.25 -3.49 -25.70
N GLU A 18 0.55 -4.33 -26.68
CA GLU A 18 1.17 -3.93 -27.95
C GLU A 18 0.29 -2.96 -28.75
N ALA A 19 -1.04 -3.20 -28.71
CA ALA A 19 -2.02 -2.31 -29.34
C ALA A 19 -2.24 -1.00 -28.55
N LYS A 20 -1.70 -0.89 -27.33
CA LYS A 20 -1.95 0.21 -26.39
C LYS A 20 -3.45 0.46 -26.16
N ASP A 21 -4.23 -0.62 -26.05
CA ASP A 21 -5.65 -0.55 -25.75
C ASP A 21 -5.88 -0.40 -24.25
N ASP A 22 -5.71 0.85 -23.76
CA ASP A 22 -5.78 1.18 -22.34
C ASP A 22 -7.10 0.71 -21.70
N ALA A 23 -8.22 0.85 -22.41
CA ALA A 23 -9.53 0.46 -21.89
C ALA A 23 -9.62 -1.05 -21.62
N LYS A 24 -9.15 -1.88 -22.56
CA LYS A 24 -9.13 -3.34 -22.35
C LYS A 24 -8.10 -3.76 -21.31
N ALA A 25 -6.94 -3.11 -21.28
CA ALA A 25 -5.93 -3.38 -20.27
C ALA A 25 -6.47 -3.08 -18.87
N GLN A 26 -7.15 -1.95 -18.67
CA GLN A 26 -7.79 -1.61 -17.39
C GLN A 26 -8.92 -2.59 -17.02
N GLU A 27 -9.73 -3.05 -17.99
CA GLU A 27 -10.75 -4.07 -17.75
C GLU A 27 -10.13 -5.38 -17.24
N VAL A 28 -9.05 -5.85 -17.87
CA VAL A 28 -8.31 -7.03 -17.41
C VAL A 28 -7.74 -6.82 -16.02
N LEU A 29 -7.07 -5.70 -15.77
CA LEU A 29 -6.48 -5.39 -14.48
C LEU A 29 -7.52 -5.28 -13.37
N HIS A 30 -8.73 -4.80 -13.66
CA HIS A 30 -9.82 -4.69 -12.69
C HIS A 30 -10.31 -6.06 -12.19
N GLU A 31 -10.27 -7.08 -13.05
CA GLU A 31 -10.74 -8.43 -12.72
C GLU A 31 -9.72 -9.25 -11.92
N LEU A 32 -8.43 -8.88 -11.96
CA LEU A 32 -7.33 -9.58 -11.31
C LEU A 32 -7.09 -9.10 -9.88
N TYR A 33 -6.67 -10.01 -9.00
CA TYR A 33 -6.15 -9.68 -7.68
C TYR A 33 -4.67 -9.22 -7.78
N PRO A 34 -4.16 -8.45 -6.81
CA PRO A 34 -2.75 -8.03 -6.79
C PRO A 34 -1.76 -9.17 -6.98
N ALA A 35 -1.94 -10.29 -6.29
CA ALA A 35 -1.08 -11.48 -6.42
C ALA A 35 -1.10 -12.09 -7.84
N ASP A 36 -2.27 -12.12 -8.51
CA ASP A 36 -2.36 -12.61 -9.89
C ASP A 36 -1.59 -11.69 -10.86
N ILE A 37 -1.63 -10.37 -10.62
CA ILE A 37 -0.90 -9.39 -11.44
C ILE A 37 0.61 -9.50 -11.18
N ALA A 38 1.04 -9.71 -9.95
CA ALA A 38 2.44 -9.95 -9.62
C ALA A 38 2.98 -11.23 -10.28
N GLU A 39 2.15 -12.30 -10.37
CA GLU A 39 2.51 -13.52 -11.11
C GLU A 39 2.65 -13.24 -12.62
N LEU A 40 1.77 -12.42 -13.19
CA LEU A 40 1.87 -12.00 -14.60
C LEU A 40 3.17 -11.25 -14.91
N TYR A 41 3.73 -10.55 -13.94
CA TYR A 41 4.99 -9.82 -14.11
C TYR A 41 6.12 -10.73 -14.62
N GLN A 42 6.17 -11.99 -14.18
CA GLN A 42 7.17 -12.98 -14.61
C GLN A 42 7.09 -13.30 -16.11
N GLU A 43 5.94 -13.10 -16.74
CA GLU A 43 5.68 -13.37 -18.15
C GLU A 43 5.82 -12.13 -19.05
N LEU A 44 6.02 -10.96 -18.45
CA LEU A 44 6.11 -9.67 -19.11
C LEU A 44 7.55 -9.17 -19.20
N ASN A 45 7.87 -8.39 -20.21
CA ASN A 45 9.07 -7.58 -20.17
C ASN A 45 8.84 -6.30 -19.34
N LEU A 46 9.93 -5.64 -18.96
CA LEU A 46 9.88 -4.47 -18.08
C LEU A 46 9.00 -3.33 -18.62
N GLN A 47 9.02 -3.08 -19.94
CA GLN A 47 8.20 -2.02 -20.54
C GLN A 47 6.71 -2.38 -20.56
N GLU A 48 6.38 -3.65 -20.76
CA GLU A 48 5.02 -4.17 -20.65
C GLU A 48 4.50 -4.04 -19.22
N ALA A 49 5.33 -4.38 -18.24
CA ALA A 49 5.02 -4.25 -16.82
C ALA A 49 4.79 -2.78 -16.43
N ILE A 50 5.69 -1.86 -16.78
CA ILE A 50 5.55 -0.42 -16.51
C ILE A 50 4.24 0.11 -17.11
N TYR A 51 3.93 -0.28 -18.35
CA TYR A 51 2.69 0.13 -19.00
C TYR A 51 1.45 -0.27 -18.18
N LEU A 52 1.39 -1.51 -17.69
CA LEU A 52 0.27 -1.98 -16.86
C LEU A 52 0.23 -1.26 -15.50
N TYR A 53 1.37 -1.05 -14.85
CA TYR A 53 1.44 -0.32 -13.58
C TYR A 53 0.89 1.10 -13.68
N LEU A 54 1.19 1.79 -14.77
CA LEU A 54 0.70 3.16 -14.99
C LEU A 54 -0.81 3.23 -15.26
N LEU A 55 -1.44 2.12 -15.64
CA LEU A 55 -2.89 2.03 -15.87
C LEU A 55 -3.70 1.65 -14.65
N MET A 56 -3.07 1.08 -13.60
CA MET A 56 -3.75 0.75 -12.34
C MET A 56 -4.05 2.03 -11.54
N ASP A 57 -5.05 1.98 -10.66
CA ASP A 57 -5.18 2.99 -9.60
C ASP A 57 -4.03 2.87 -8.59
N GLY A 58 -3.85 3.90 -7.74
CA GLY A 58 -2.72 3.97 -6.82
C GLY A 58 -2.72 2.84 -5.79
N ASP A 59 -3.84 2.59 -5.14
CA ASP A 59 -3.98 1.55 -4.12
C ASP A 59 -3.61 0.18 -4.69
N LYS A 60 -4.21 -0.18 -5.81
CA LYS A 60 -3.92 -1.46 -6.46
C LYS A 60 -2.48 -1.58 -6.95
N ALA A 61 -1.92 -0.49 -7.46
CA ALA A 61 -0.52 -0.47 -7.90
C ALA A 61 0.43 -0.68 -6.71
N ALA A 62 0.14 -0.09 -5.55
CA ALA A 62 0.88 -0.27 -4.32
C ALA A 62 0.81 -1.73 -3.84
N ASP A 63 -0.40 -2.31 -3.75
CA ASP A 63 -0.58 -3.72 -3.38
C ASP A 63 0.18 -4.66 -4.30
N VAL A 64 0.10 -4.46 -5.63
CA VAL A 64 0.83 -5.30 -6.60
C VAL A 64 2.34 -5.16 -6.44
N LEU A 65 2.83 -3.96 -6.14
CA LEU A 65 4.26 -3.73 -5.91
C LEU A 65 4.77 -4.54 -4.71
N MET A 66 4.00 -4.59 -3.62
CA MET A 66 4.36 -5.35 -2.42
C MET A 66 4.27 -6.88 -2.61
N GLU A 67 3.45 -7.36 -3.55
CA GLU A 67 3.39 -8.78 -3.92
C GLU A 67 4.56 -9.24 -4.82
N LEU A 68 5.33 -8.32 -5.44
CA LEU A 68 6.53 -8.67 -6.19
C LEU A 68 7.66 -9.11 -5.24
N ASP A 69 8.53 -10.00 -5.73
CA ASP A 69 9.79 -10.21 -5.03
C ASP A 69 10.71 -8.97 -5.10
N GLU A 70 11.64 -8.87 -4.16
CA GLU A 70 12.54 -7.70 -4.00
C GLU A 70 13.33 -7.39 -5.29
N GLU A 71 13.78 -8.42 -6.03
CA GLU A 71 14.57 -8.24 -7.25
C GLU A 71 13.75 -7.58 -8.37
N ASP A 72 12.51 -8.05 -8.57
CA ASP A 72 11.62 -7.54 -9.61
C ASP A 72 11.07 -6.15 -9.23
N ARG A 73 10.75 -5.94 -7.95
CA ARG A 73 10.38 -4.64 -7.40
C ARG A 73 11.48 -3.60 -7.63
N HIS A 74 12.71 -3.94 -7.30
CA HIS A 74 13.87 -3.07 -7.50
C HIS A 74 14.12 -2.74 -8.98
N LYS A 75 13.95 -3.71 -9.89
CA LYS A 75 14.05 -3.47 -11.35
C LYS A 75 13.00 -2.48 -11.83
N LEU A 76 11.77 -2.61 -11.36
CA LEU A 76 10.66 -1.74 -11.72
C LEU A 76 10.91 -0.31 -11.21
N LEU A 77 11.26 -0.17 -9.93
CA LEU A 77 11.44 1.14 -9.30
C LEU A 77 12.58 1.94 -9.92
N LYS A 78 13.66 1.29 -10.35
CA LYS A 78 14.79 1.96 -11.05
C LYS A 78 14.42 2.67 -12.35
N GLU A 79 13.36 2.23 -13.01
CA GLU A 79 12.91 2.80 -14.29
C GLU A 79 11.87 3.93 -14.09
N LEU A 80 11.46 4.19 -12.85
CA LEU A 80 10.44 5.18 -12.53
C LEU A 80 11.05 6.42 -11.88
N PRO A 81 10.55 7.63 -12.19
CA PRO A 81 10.93 8.84 -11.47
C PRO A 81 10.53 8.78 -9.98
N ASN A 82 11.37 9.29 -9.07
CA ASN A 82 11.11 9.28 -7.63
C ASN A 82 9.80 10.00 -7.26
N GLU A 83 9.46 11.09 -7.95
CA GLU A 83 8.14 11.75 -7.79
C GLU A 83 6.97 10.79 -8.10
N LEU A 84 7.10 9.94 -9.13
CA LEU A 84 6.07 8.97 -9.46
C LEU A 84 6.00 7.85 -8.43
N ILE A 85 7.15 7.39 -7.91
CA ILE A 85 7.21 6.40 -6.82
C ILE A 85 6.48 6.92 -5.59
N ALA A 86 6.76 8.15 -5.16
CA ALA A 86 6.07 8.78 -4.05
C ALA A 86 4.54 8.79 -4.26
N LYS A 87 4.07 9.42 -5.32
CA LYS A 87 2.65 9.66 -5.57
C LYS A 87 1.85 8.43 -5.97
N ARG A 88 2.49 7.46 -6.62
CA ARG A 88 1.79 6.29 -7.16
C ARG A 88 1.79 5.11 -6.22
N PHE A 89 2.84 4.99 -5.39
CA PHE A 89 3.00 3.87 -4.48
C PHE A 89 2.96 4.34 -3.03
N VAL A 90 3.92 5.13 -2.57
CA VAL A 90 4.08 5.47 -1.16
C VAL A 90 2.87 6.20 -0.58
N ASP A 91 2.28 7.18 -1.30
CA ASP A 91 1.07 7.88 -0.87
C ASP A 91 -0.18 6.97 -0.77
N ASN A 92 -0.11 5.73 -1.27
CA ASN A 92 -1.19 4.75 -1.27
C ASN A 92 -0.85 3.49 -0.45
N MET A 93 0.25 3.50 0.33
CA MET A 93 0.66 2.40 1.20
C MET A 93 0.36 2.72 2.66
N GLU A 94 0.12 1.69 3.47
CA GLU A 94 0.24 1.80 4.92
C GLU A 94 1.70 2.04 5.30
N THR A 95 1.95 2.63 6.47
CA THR A 95 3.29 3.12 6.82
C THR A 95 4.33 2.01 6.98
N ASP A 96 3.95 0.81 7.41
CA ASP A 96 4.84 -0.35 7.49
C ASP A 96 5.31 -0.82 6.11
N ASP A 97 4.41 -0.96 5.15
CA ASP A 97 4.73 -1.30 3.75
C ASP A 97 5.60 -0.21 3.10
N ALA A 98 5.28 1.07 3.35
CA ALA A 98 6.07 2.19 2.85
C ALA A 98 7.49 2.19 3.42
N VAL A 99 7.66 1.88 4.71
CA VAL A 99 8.96 1.76 5.38
C VAL A 99 9.76 0.59 4.82
N ASP A 100 9.12 -0.57 4.60
CA ASP A 100 9.78 -1.74 4.04
C ASP A 100 10.26 -1.45 2.61
N LEU A 101 9.44 -0.81 1.79
CA LEU A 101 9.84 -0.35 0.46
C LEU A 101 11.02 0.63 0.52
N MET A 102 10.98 1.62 1.42
CA MET A 102 12.04 2.61 1.56
C MET A 102 13.37 2.00 2.00
N ARG A 103 13.37 0.96 2.84
CA ARG A 103 14.58 0.25 3.26
C ARG A 103 15.32 -0.45 2.12
N GLU A 104 14.63 -0.82 1.05
CA GLU A 104 15.25 -1.41 -0.16
C GLU A 104 16.00 -0.37 -1.01
N LEU A 105 15.83 0.92 -0.75
CA LEU A 105 16.38 2.01 -1.54
C LEU A 105 17.59 2.66 -0.84
N ASP A 106 18.48 3.28 -1.62
CA ASP A 106 19.57 4.07 -1.07
C ASP A 106 19.08 5.38 -0.43
N GLU A 107 19.88 5.95 0.50
CA GLU A 107 19.52 7.13 1.29
C GLU A 107 19.16 8.35 0.42
N ASP A 108 19.87 8.59 -0.68
CA ASP A 108 19.60 9.74 -1.57
C ASP A 108 18.23 9.57 -2.24
N THR A 109 17.89 8.36 -2.67
CA THR A 109 16.57 8.01 -3.25
C THR A 109 15.47 8.12 -2.22
N GLN A 110 15.69 7.65 -0.99
CA GLN A 110 14.74 7.79 0.12
C GLN A 110 14.41 9.27 0.39
N GLU A 111 15.43 10.13 0.52
CA GLU A 111 15.24 11.57 0.77
C GLU A 111 14.44 12.24 -0.36
N GLU A 112 14.73 11.89 -1.61
CA GLU A 112 14.02 12.44 -2.75
C GLU A 112 12.55 12.00 -2.78
N ILE A 113 12.25 10.70 -2.57
CA ILE A 113 10.88 10.19 -2.49
C ILE A 113 10.12 10.88 -1.34
N LEU A 114 10.69 10.93 -0.14
CA LEU A 114 10.08 11.60 1.02
C LEU A 114 9.72 13.06 0.73
N SER A 115 10.53 13.76 -0.07
CA SER A 115 10.27 15.15 -0.46
C SER A 115 9.04 15.33 -1.36
N HIS A 116 8.57 14.25 -2.00
CA HIS A 116 7.44 14.24 -2.93
C HIS A 116 6.16 13.66 -2.33
N ILE A 117 6.19 13.11 -1.12
CA ILE A 117 5.00 12.61 -0.41
C ILE A 117 4.07 13.79 -0.11
N GLU A 118 2.78 13.64 -0.45
CA GLU A 118 1.80 14.71 -0.29
C GLU A 118 1.33 14.85 1.15
N ASP A 119 1.19 13.75 1.88
CA ASP A 119 0.83 13.74 3.29
C ASP A 119 2.07 13.92 4.18
N VAL A 120 2.17 15.10 4.78
CA VAL A 120 3.30 15.48 5.67
C VAL A 120 3.31 14.63 6.96
N GLU A 121 2.15 14.19 7.45
CA GLU A 121 2.03 13.35 8.63
C GLU A 121 2.57 11.95 8.32
N GLN A 122 2.13 11.34 7.22
CA GLN A 122 2.63 10.06 6.73
C GLN A 122 4.16 10.11 6.47
N ALA A 123 4.66 11.17 5.81
CA ALA A 123 6.10 11.33 5.60
C ALA A 123 6.87 11.39 6.92
N GLY A 124 6.32 12.08 7.94
CA GLY A 124 6.90 12.13 9.29
C GLY A 124 6.92 10.75 9.96
N ASP A 125 5.85 10.01 9.88
CA ASP A 125 5.72 8.67 10.42
C ASP A 125 6.71 7.69 9.78
N ILE A 126 6.83 7.72 8.45
CA ILE A 126 7.84 6.91 7.72
C ILE A 126 9.26 7.24 8.21
N VAL A 127 9.61 8.52 8.33
CA VAL A 127 10.93 8.95 8.84
C VAL A 127 11.17 8.47 10.28
N ASP A 128 10.14 8.48 11.12
CA ASP A 128 10.26 8.01 12.51
C ASP A 128 10.40 6.48 12.58
N LEU A 129 9.65 5.74 11.77
CA LEU A 129 9.73 4.28 11.71
C LEU A 129 11.06 3.78 11.11
N LEU A 130 11.63 4.47 10.14
CA LEU A 130 12.96 4.14 9.57
C LEU A 130 14.10 4.18 10.59
N LYS A 131 13.91 4.82 11.77
CA LYS A 131 14.92 4.86 12.85
C LYS A 131 15.02 3.56 13.64
N TYR A 132 14.02 2.70 13.55
CA TYR A 132 14.02 1.42 14.25
C TYR A 132 14.73 0.35 13.41
N ASP A 133 15.42 -0.56 14.10
CA ASP A 133 15.99 -1.74 13.45
C ASP A 133 14.85 -2.66 12.95
N GLU A 134 14.98 -3.19 11.75
CA GLU A 134 13.98 -4.03 11.06
C GLU A 134 13.51 -5.21 11.92
N ASP A 135 14.43 -5.87 12.64
CA ASP A 135 14.14 -7.03 13.51
C ASP A 135 13.50 -6.67 14.86
N THR A 136 13.08 -5.43 15.07
CA THR A 136 12.45 -4.97 16.32
C THR A 136 10.94 -4.78 16.17
N ALA A 137 10.22 -4.72 17.31
CA ALA A 137 8.80 -4.39 17.29
C ALA A 137 8.51 -3.03 16.66
N GLY A 138 9.39 -2.04 16.84
CA GLY A 138 9.29 -0.73 16.20
C GLY A 138 9.54 -0.79 14.69
N GLY A 139 10.38 -1.73 14.23
CA GLY A 139 10.64 -1.95 12.82
C GLY A 139 9.50 -2.66 12.08
N LEU A 140 8.63 -3.36 12.80
CA LEU A 140 7.51 -4.14 12.27
C LEU A 140 6.14 -3.48 12.52
N MET A 141 6.09 -2.29 13.10
CA MET A 141 4.82 -1.61 13.40
C MET A 141 4.41 -0.65 12.28
N GLY A 142 3.10 -0.57 12.02
CA GLY A 142 2.47 0.56 11.31
C GLY A 142 1.99 1.63 12.29
N THR A 143 1.60 2.79 11.79
CA THR A 143 1.01 3.88 12.57
C THR A 143 -0.52 3.91 12.46
N GLU A 144 -1.08 3.19 11.50
CA GLU A 144 -2.51 3.13 11.25
C GLU A 144 -3.22 2.37 12.38
N MET A 145 -3.99 3.09 13.18
CA MET A 145 -4.79 2.53 14.26
C MET A 145 -6.03 3.36 14.54
N ILE A 146 -7.12 2.69 14.93
CA ILE A 146 -8.31 3.39 15.41
C ILE A 146 -8.18 3.70 16.90
N VAL A 147 -8.18 4.99 17.23
CA VAL A 147 -8.09 5.50 18.59
C VAL A 147 -9.35 6.27 18.95
N VAL A 148 -9.90 5.96 20.13
CA VAL A 148 -11.03 6.70 20.73
C VAL A 148 -10.69 7.08 22.17
N ASN A 149 -11.25 8.21 22.63
CA ASN A 149 -11.04 8.64 23.99
C ASN A 149 -12.10 8.06 24.94
N GLU A 150 -11.71 7.62 26.14
CA GLU A 150 -12.60 7.00 27.13
C GLU A 150 -13.76 7.93 27.58
N ASN A 151 -13.59 9.24 27.44
CA ASN A 151 -14.59 10.24 27.82
C ASN A 151 -15.56 10.60 26.68
N TRP A 152 -15.38 10.03 25.48
CA TRP A 152 -16.30 10.32 24.37
C TRP A 152 -17.61 9.54 24.49
N SER A 153 -18.68 10.14 24.01
CA SER A 153 -19.96 9.44 23.86
C SER A 153 -19.88 8.39 22.74
N MET A 154 -20.65 7.32 22.85
CA MET A 154 -20.70 6.27 21.80
C MET A 154 -20.95 6.80 20.40
N PRO A 155 -21.91 7.75 20.17
CA PRO A 155 -22.07 8.33 18.84
C PRO A 155 -20.80 9.01 18.32
N LYS A 156 -20.09 9.77 19.17
CA LYS A 156 -18.82 10.41 18.78
C LYS A 156 -17.74 9.36 18.48
N CYS A 157 -17.63 8.32 19.30
CA CYS A 157 -16.68 7.23 19.01
C CYS A 157 -16.94 6.61 17.63
N ILE A 158 -18.21 6.30 17.31
CA ILE A 158 -18.58 5.70 16.02
C ILE A 158 -18.25 6.64 14.85
N ASP A 159 -18.51 7.95 15.00
CA ASP A 159 -18.23 8.91 13.94
C ASP A 159 -16.72 9.06 13.70
N GLU A 160 -15.92 9.12 14.77
CA GLU A 160 -14.45 9.19 14.64
C GLU A 160 -13.86 7.88 14.10
N MET A 161 -14.36 6.73 14.55
CA MET A 161 -13.95 5.43 14.01
C MET A 161 -14.19 5.32 12.51
N ARG A 162 -15.32 5.82 12.01
CA ARG A 162 -15.62 5.80 10.57
C ARG A 162 -14.65 6.64 9.77
N LYS A 163 -14.27 7.81 10.29
CA LYS A 163 -13.30 8.69 9.61
C LYS A 163 -11.90 8.04 9.56
N GLN A 164 -11.43 7.53 10.69
CA GLN A 164 -10.13 6.86 10.76
C GLN A 164 -10.07 5.59 9.91
N ALA A 165 -11.21 4.89 9.79
CA ALA A 165 -11.33 3.66 9.00
C ALA A 165 -11.26 3.88 7.48
N GLU A 166 -11.45 5.10 7.00
CA GLU A 166 -11.39 5.43 5.56
C GLU A 166 -9.97 5.27 4.99
N GLU A 167 -8.96 5.37 5.85
CA GLU A 167 -7.53 5.33 5.49
C GLU A 167 -6.87 3.97 5.81
N MET A 168 -7.66 2.94 6.17
CA MET A 168 -7.15 1.65 6.63
C MET A 168 -7.68 0.50 5.77
N SER A 169 -6.81 -0.43 5.42
CA SER A 169 -7.17 -1.65 4.69
C SER A 169 -7.89 -2.66 5.59
N GLU A 170 -7.43 -2.83 6.83
CA GLU A 170 -7.93 -3.81 7.79
C GLU A 170 -8.05 -3.25 9.20
N ILE A 171 -9.14 -3.55 9.89
CA ILE A 171 -9.41 -3.10 11.26
C ILE A 171 -9.79 -4.26 12.15
N TYR A 172 -8.97 -4.57 13.15
CA TYR A 172 -9.23 -5.62 14.13
C TYR A 172 -9.61 -5.07 15.50
N TYR A 173 -9.01 -3.96 15.90
CA TYR A 173 -9.11 -3.40 17.23
C TYR A 173 -9.32 -1.90 17.22
N VAL A 174 -10.01 -1.43 18.26
CA VAL A 174 -10.12 -0.01 18.60
C VAL A 174 -9.38 0.21 19.92
N TYR A 175 -8.44 1.13 19.92
CA TYR A 175 -7.64 1.48 21.10
C TYR A 175 -8.33 2.60 21.86
N VAL A 176 -8.53 2.41 23.18
CA VAL A 176 -9.15 3.40 24.04
C VAL A 176 -8.06 4.09 24.84
N VAL A 177 -7.99 5.42 24.77
CA VAL A 177 -7.00 6.24 25.48
C VAL A 177 -7.68 7.24 26.42
N ASP A 178 -6.93 7.75 27.41
CA ASP A 178 -7.35 8.88 28.23
C ASP A 178 -7.00 10.23 27.55
N ASP A 179 -7.25 11.34 28.26
CA ASP A 179 -6.98 12.69 27.77
C ASP A 179 -5.47 13.01 27.63
N ASP A 180 -4.60 12.21 28.24
CA ASP A 180 -3.13 12.27 28.11
C ASP A 180 -2.61 11.27 27.05
N GLU A 181 -3.47 10.72 26.19
CA GLU A 181 -3.18 9.71 25.15
C GLU A 181 -2.60 8.39 25.67
N ARG A 182 -2.84 8.08 26.96
CA ARG A 182 -2.38 6.81 27.53
C ARG A 182 -3.39 5.71 27.28
N LEU A 183 -2.91 4.56 26.83
CA LEU A 183 -3.74 3.37 26.58
C LEU A 183 -4.47 2.91 27.84
N LYS A 184 -5.79 2.85 27.78
CA LYS A 184 -6.70 2.37 28.83
C LYS A 184 -7.26 0.99 28.52
N GLY A 185 -7.43 0.67 27.26
CA GLY A 185 -7.96 -0.62 26.85
C GLY A 185 -7.96 -0.82 25.35
N VAL A 186 -8.25 -2.06 24.97
CA VAL A 186 -8.39 -2.48 23.56
C VAL A 186 -9.73 -3.17 23.41
N LEU A 187 -10.49 -2.74 22.40
CA LEU A 187 -11.80 -3.27 22.11
C LEU A 187 -11.77 -3.96 20.74
N PRO A 188 -11.97 -5.29 20.67
CA PRO A 188 -12.10 -5.97 19.39
C PRO A 188 -13.32 -5.44 18.63
N LEU A 189 -13.15 -5.12 17.34
CA LEU A 189 -14.23 -4.56 16.50
C LEU A 189 -15.47 -5.47 16.50
N GLN A 190 -15.29 -6.77 16.52
CA GLN A 190 -16.38 -7.75 16.59
C GLN A 190 -17.33 -7.52 17.78
N LYS A 191 -16.82 -7.01 18.92
CA LYS A 191 -17.64 -6.72 20.11
C LYS A 191 -18.45 -5.43 20.02
N LEU A 192 -18.14 -4.57 19.06
CA LEU A 192 -18.89 -3.34 18.78
C LEU A 192 -20.12 -3.60 17.90
N ILE A 193 -20.13 -4.72 17.20
CA ILE A 193 -21.16 -5.07 16.20
C ILE A 193 -22.21 -6.04 16.79
N THR A 194 -21.90 -6.67 17.94
CA THR A 194 -22.78 -7.64 18.64
C THR A 194 -23.38 -7.04 19.91
#